data_5aba3d9a26fc1232cde8865104554413
#
_entry.id   5aba3d9a26fc1232cde8865104554413
#
_cell.length_a   1.000
_cell.length_b   1.000
_cell.length_c   1.000
_cell.angle_alpha   90.00
_cell.angle_beta   90.00
_cell.angle_gamma   90.00
#
_symmetry.space_group_name_H-M   'P 1'
#
loop_
_entity.id
_entity.type
_entity.pdbx_description
1 polymer ?
#
loop_
_entity_poly.entity_id
_entity_poly.type
_entity_poly.pdbx_seq_one_letter_code
_entity_poly.pdbx_strand_id
1 'polypeptide(L)'
;MMENQIEYDSFKKVLIFGNSGSGKTSLVKRLDEGSFSEEEKPSDNEFITHKSTIEFDQNKKLSINIYEIRIDETFNKNQELLDSFLYECQCALFLVDITKEESFELIESLIANISLDKYPYLKMILIQNKCDQENNRKISKEKIGDFINKNNSIENLEISSKEGKNIPELINKINIAINESKNKLPLNIVSETQVQKKSLMNVSGSLSLVLVGDKAVGKTCLINRYFKNRFSPTISNIGIDKDIKFVKLGEEEYKLTVWDTVGQERFRALPRKYYQNADGVLLLFDVTDEETFMHVNDWIKDVKDNSGKESDVIIYILGNKIDMPERVITKEKAEEFAKSLGLKYFEISCKINMNIPEIMATMIMECLM
;
A
#
# COMPACT_ATOMS: atom_id res chain seq x y z
N MET A 1 -8.60 -34.72 -10.61
CA MET A 1 -8.21 -33.39 -11.14
C MET A 1 -8.11 -32.51 -9.93
N MET A 2 -6.87 -32.23 -9.50
CA MET A 2 -6.64 -31.32 -8.36
C MET A 2 -6.83 -29.91 -8.88
N GLU A 3 -7.88 -29.23 -8.41
CA GLU A 3 -8.09 -27.80 -8.62
C GLU A 3 -6.96 -27.05 -7.92
N ASN A 4 -6.18 -26.33 -8.72
CA ASN A 4 -5.17 -25.39 -8.22
C ASN A 4 -5.86 -24.30 -7.40
N GLN A 5 -5.82 -24.42 -6.08
CA GLN A 5 -6.17 -23.32 -5.18
C GLN A 5 -5.13 -22.21 -5.38
N ILE A 6 -5.54 -21.14 -6.05
CA ILE A 6 -4.79 -19.89 -6.08
C ILE A 6 -5.02 -19.24 -4.71
N GLU A 7 -4.06 -19.40 -3.80
CA GLU A 7 -4.03 -18.64 -2.55
C GLU A 7 -3.78 -17.15 -2.87
N TYR A 8 -4.83 -16.35 -2.84
CA TYR A 8 -4.73 -14.90 -2.94
C TYR A 8 -4.35 -14.32 -1.57
N ASP A 9 -3.08 -14.16 -1.34
CA ASP A 9 -2.52 -13.41 -0.23
C ASP A 9 -2.49 -11.91 -0.61
N SER A 10 -3.43 -11.12 -0.12
CA SER A 10 -3.67 -9.73 -0.55
C SER A 10 -2.66 -8.69 -0.02
N PHE A 11 -1.69 -9.09 0.83
CA PHE A 11 -0.86 -8.15 1.59
C PHE A 11 0.65 -8.30 1.38
N LYS A 12 1.06 -8.76 0.22
CA LYS A 12 2.48 -8.87 -0.11
C LYS A 12 2.94 -7.59 -0.77
N LYS A 13 3.52 -6.69 0.03
CA LYS A 13 4.01 -5.39 -0.41
C LYS A 13 5.50 -5.46 -0.71
N VAL A 14 5.86 -5.19 -1.95
CA VAL A 14 7.23 -5.09 -2.42
C VAL A 14 7.48 -3.69 -2.95
N LEU A 15 8.49 -3.01 -2.45
CA LEU A 15 8.89 -1.69 -2.91
C LEU A 15 10.11 -1.81 -3.81
N ILE A 16 10.15 -1.03 -4.89
CA ILE A 16 11.31 -0.89 -5.78
C ILE A 16 11.72 0.58 -5.81
N PHE A 17 12.78 0.91 -5.09
CA PHE A 17 13.39 2.23 -5.10
C PHE A 17 14.48 2.33 -6.15
N GLY A 18 14.57 3.47 -6.83
CA GLY A 18 15.65 3.74 -7.77
C GLY A 18 15.44 5.06 -8.50
N ASN A 19 16.53 5.68 -8.96
CA ASN A 19 16.47 6.91 -9.75
C ASN A 19 15.87 6.69 -11.16
N SER A 20 15.64 7.77 -11.90
CA SER A 20 15.16 7.68 -13.26
C SER A 20 16.14 6.90 -14.14
N GLY A 21 15.62 5.98 -14.94
CA GLY A 21 16.42 5.14 -15.85
C GLY A 21 17.21 4.01 -15.19
N SER A 22 17.04 3.73 -13.88
CA SER A 22 17.67 2.57 -13.22
C SER A 22 17.11 1.22 -13.67
N GLY A 23 15.96 1.22 -14.36
CA GLY A 23 15.34 0.01 -14.91
C GLY A 23 14.25 -0.60 -14.03
N LYS A 24 13.60 0.20 -13.16
CA LYS A 24 12.48 -0.27 -12.29
C LYS A 24 11.35 -0.89 -13.10
N THR A 25 10.79 -0.14 -14.06
CA THR A 25 9.68 -0.60 -14.90
C THR A 25 10.06 -1.83 -15.71
N SER A 26 11.30 -1.86 -16.26
CA SER A 26 11.82 -3.02 -16.97
C SER A 26 11.94 -4.25 -16.06
N LEU A 27 12.33 -4.05 -14.79
CA LEU A 27 12.37 -5.12 -13.80
C LEU A 27 10.97 -5.63 -13.49
N VAL A 28 10.00 -4.75 -13.27
CA VAL A 28 8.60 -5.15 -13.00
C VAL A 28 8.03 -5.98 -14.15
N LYS A 29 8.21 -5.53 -15.40
CA LYS A 29 7.78 -6.31 -16.57
C LYS A 29 8.47 -7.65 -16.66
N ARG A 30 9.77 -7.69 -16.36
CA ARG A 30 10.51 -8.94 -16.34
C ARG A 30 9.99 -9.90 -15.28
N LEU A 31 9.59 -9.40 -14.11
CA LEU A 31 9.00 -10.19 -13.03
C LEU A 31 7.58 -10.69 -13.37
N ASP A 32 6.77 -9.86 -14.03
CA ASP A 32 5.36 -10.12 -14.29
C ASP A 32 5.13 -10.92 -15.57
N GLU A 33 5.76 -10.50 -16.65
CA GLU A 33 5.52 -11.03 -18.00
C GLU A 33 6.68 -11.88 -18.54
N GLY A 34 7.82 -11.92 -17.85
CA GLY A 34 9.04 -12.54 -18.36
C GLY A 34 9.65 -11.80 -19.56
N SER A 35 9.13 -10.61 -19.92
CA SER A 35 9.48 -9.85 -21.12
C SER A 35 10.37 -8.64 -20.83
N PHE A 36 10.98 -8.07 -21.88
CA PHE A 36 11.73 -6.80 -21.84
C PHE A 36 11.42 -6.00 -23.09
N SER A 37 11.23 -4.69 -22.96
CA SER A 37 11.04 -3.76 -24.07
C SER A 37 12.06 -2.62 -24.00
N GLU A 38 12.71 -2.31 -25.12
CA GLU A 38 13.63 -1.18 -25.24
C GLU A 38 12.93 0.17 -25.47
N GLU A 39 11.66 0.15 -25.91
CA GLU A 39 10.93 1.36 -26.33
C GLU A 39 10.31 2.14 -25.16
N GLU A 40 10.55 1.73 -23.92
CA GLU A 40 9.95 2.41 -22.78
C GLU A 40 10.62 3.75 -22.50
N LYS A 41 9.84 4.80 -22.69
CA LYS A 41 10.22 6.11 -22.18
C LYS A 41 10.19 6.05 -20.64
N PRO A 42 11.18 6.68 -19.98
CA PRO A 42 11.14 6.83 -18.54
C PRO A 42 9.79 7.44 -18.13
N SER A 43 9.11 6.81 -17.18
CA SER A 43 7.87 7.38 -16.64
C SER A 43 8.21 8.66 -15.88
N ASP A 44 7.48 9.74 -16.19
CA ASP A 44 7.56 10.99 -15.42
C ASP A 44 6.85 10.87 -14.06
N ASN A 45 6.14 9.76 -13.82
CA ASN A 45 5.46 9.52 -12.57
C ASN A 45 6.47 9.21 -11.46
N GLU A 46 6.30 9.85 -10.32
CA GLU A 46 7.11 9.58 -9.12
C GLU A 46 6.81 8.20 -8.53
N PHE A 47 5.57 7.72 -8.68
CA PHE A 47 5.08 6.46 -8.11
C PHE A 47 4.22 5.71 -9.11
N ILE A 48 4.43 4.39 -9.22
CA ILE A 48 3.61 3.49 -10.04
C ILE A 48 3.31 2.25 -9.21
N THR A 49 2.07 1.78 -9.24
CA THR A 49 1.64 0.57 -8.55
C THR A 49 1.28 -0.51 -9.55
N HIS A 50 1.83 -1.71 -9.36
CA HIS A 50 1.53 -2.89 -10.15
C HIS A 50 0.98 -3.99 -9.25
N LYS A 51 -0.01 -4.71 -9.75
CA LYS A 51 -0.44 -5.98 -9.16
C LYS A 51 0.11 -7.09 -10.04
N SER A 52 1.10 -7.80 -9.54
CA SER A 52 1.84 -8.81 -10.30
C SER A 52 1.62 -10.20 -9.71
N THR A 53 1.62 -11.21 -10.57
CA THR A 53 1.61 -12.61 -10.16
C THR A 53 2.87 -13.27 -10.66
N ILE A 54 3.82 -13.46 -9.75
CA ILE A 54 5.13 -14.02 -10.06
C ILE A 54 5.08 -15.54 -9.93
N GLU A 55 5.57 -16.25 -10.93
CA GLU A 55 5.73 -17.71 -10.86
C GLU A 55 7.08 -18.07 -10.25
N PHE A 56 7.06 -18.98 -9.27
CA PHE A 56 8.24 -19.53 -8.65
C PHE A 56 8.06 -21.04 -8.43
N ASP A 57 9.15 -21.80 -8.42
CA ASP A 57 9.20 -23.23 -8.09
C ASP A 57 8.07 -24.07 -8.72
N GLN A 58 8.26 -24.49 -9.99
CA GLN A 58 7.43 -25.46 -10.74
C GLN A 58 5.90 -25.29 -10.50
N ASN A 59 5.33 -24.18 -10.98
CA ASN A 59 3.89 -23.84 -10.94
C ASN A 59 3.32 -23.23 -9.66
N LYS A 60 4.13 -22.83 -8.69
CA LYS A 60 3.62 -22.02 -7.59
C LYS A 60 3.57 -20.54 -8.01
N LYS A 61 2.47 -19.87 -7.66
CA LYS A 61 2.23 -18.47 -7.98
C LYS A 61 2.21 -17.63 -6.71
N LEU A 62 2.92 -16.50 -6.75
CA LEU A 62 2.97 -15.51 -5.70
C LEU A 62 2.32 -14.22 -6.20
N SER A 63 1.16 -13.85 -5.66
CA SER A 63 0.55 -12.57 -5.96
C SER A 63 1.12 -11.49 -5.03
N ILE A 64 1.64 -10.40 -5.60
CA ILE A 64 2.27 -9.30 -4.85
C ILE A 64 1.82 -7.94 -5.40
N ASN A 65 1.81 -6.93 -4.54
CA ASN A 65 1.69 -5.54 -4.94
C ASN A 65 3.10 -4.93 -5.02
N ILE A 66 3.52 -4.52 -6.20
CA ILE A 66 4.80 -3.87 -6.44
C ILE A 66 4.58 -2.37 -6.56
N TYR A 67 5.36 -1.60 -5.81
CA TYR A 67 5.37 -0.14 -5.87
C TYR A 67 6.71 0.31 -6.43
N GLU A 68 6.71 0.86 -7.64
CA GLU A 68 7.88 1.54 -8.20
C GLU A 68 7.96 2.95 -7.64
N ILE A 69 9.08 3.29 -7.03
CA ILE A 69 9.30 4.59 -6.41
C ILE A 69 10.52 5.21 -7.05
N ARG A 70 10.32 6.38 -7.70
CA ARG A 70 11.42 7.18 -8.20
C ARG A 70 12.00 7.99 -7.05
N ILE A 71 13.28 7.81 -6.82
CA ILE A 71 14.02 8.58 -5.82
C ILE A 71 14.87 9.66 -6.48
N ASP A 72 14.97 10.78 -5.80
CA ASP A 72 15.86 11.89 -6.06
C ASP A 72 16.27 12.53 -4.73
N GLU A 73 17.01 13.63 -4.78
CA GLU A 73 17.43 14.33 -3.56
C GLU A 73 16.25 14.87 -2.73
N THR A 74 15.14 15.21 -3.35
CA THR A 74 13.94 15.72 -2.68
C THR A 74 13.24 14.59 -1.93
N PHE A 75 13.08 13.42 -2.58
CA PHE A 75 12.52 12.24 -1.95
C PHE A 75 13.34 11.81 -0.73
N ASN A 76 14.66 11.78 -0.85
CA ASN A 76 15.55 11.34 0.24
C ASN A 76 15.49 12.26 1.49
N LYS A 77 15.02 13.49 1.35
CA LYS A 77 14.80 14.42 2.46
C LYS A 77 13.41 14.31 3.09
N ASN A 78 12.50 13.55 2.49
CA ASN A 78 11.12 13.40 2.97
C ASN A 78 10.97 12.10 3.76
N GLN A 79 11.35 12.15 5.05
CA GLN A 79 11.28 10.99 5.95
C GLN A 79 9.84 10.47 6.14
N GLU A 80 8.85 11.36 6.23
CA GLU A 80 7.45 10.96 6.41
C GLU A 80 6.93 10.14 5.24
N LEU A 81 7.29 10.55 4.02
CA LEU A 81 6.90 9.83 2.81
C LEU A 81 7.60 8.46 2.75
N LEU A 82 8.89 8.41 3.08
CA LEU A 82 9.64 7.16 3.15
C LEU A 82 9.01 6.20 4.18
N ASP A 83 8.69 6.70 5.37
CA ASP A 83 8.06 5.92 6.42
C ASP A 83 6.69 5.36 6.01
N SER A 84 5.90 6.16 5.30
CA SER A 84 4.60 5.73 4.76
C SER A 84 4.74 4.59 3.74
N PHE A 85 5.79 4.62 2.92
CA PHE A 85 6.08 3.51 2.00
C PHE A 85 6.55 2.26 2.75
N LEU A 86 7.41 2.41 3.75
CA LEU A 86 7.98 1.28 4.50
C LEU A 86 6.99 0.64 5.47
N TYR A 87 5.89 1.33 5.82
CA TYR A 87 4.86 0.78 6.68
C TYR A 87 4.30 -0.53 6.10
N GLU A 88 4.35 -1.60 6.90
CA GLU A 88 3.94 -2.98 6.53
C GLU A 88 4.61 -3.52 5.24
N CYS A 89 5.77 -3.00 4.86
CA CYS A 89 6.55 -3.52 3.74
C CYS A 89 7.32 -4.77 4.17
N GLN A 90 7.22 -5.84 3.38
CA GLN A 90 7.95 -7.07 3.64
C GLN A 90 9.30 -7.09 2.92
N CYS A 91 9.37 -6.50 1.72
CA CYS A 91 10.59 -6.52 0.90
C CYS A 91 10.80 -5.18 0.19
N ALA A 92 11.94 -4.55 0.41
CA ALA A 92 12.38 -3.36 -0.32
C ALA A 92 13.58 -3.69 -1.21
N LEU A 93 13.42 -3.45 -2.50
CA LEU A 93 14.44 -3.60 -3.52
C LEU A 93 15.03 -2.22 -3.84
N PHE A 94 16.33 -2.08 -3.68
CA PHE A 94 17.08 -0.85 -3.95
C PHE A 94 17.83 -1.02 -5.27
N LEU A 95 17.30 -0.46 -6.35
CA LEU A 95 17.76 -0.69 -7.69
C LEU A 95 18.80 0.34 -8.12
N VAL A 96 20.02 -0.14 -8.33
CA VAL A 96 21.19 0.64 -8.76
C VAL A 96 21.52 0.32 -10.21
N ASP A 97 21.71 1.36 -11.03
CA ASP A 97 22.29 1.27 -12.37
C ASP A 97 23.84 1.25 -12.24
N ILE A 98 24.46 0.13 -12.50
CA ILE A 98 25.93 -0.01 -12.33
C ILE A 98 26.75 0.94 -13.22
N THR A 99 26.13 1.49 -14.28
CA THR A 99 26.76 2.41 -15.21
C THR A 99 26.74 3.88 -14.76
N LYS A 100 26.09 4.17 -13.61
CA LYS A 100 25.89 5.53 -13.09
C LYS A 100 26.23 5.60 -11.60
N GLU A 101 27.25 6.33 -11.24
CA GLU A 101 27.68 6.47 -9.83
C GLU A 101 26.60 7.14 -8.96
N GLU A 102 25.95 8.17 -9.48
CA GLU A 102 24.82 8.88 -8.84
C GLU A 102 23.69 7.94 -8.41
N SER A 103 23.46 6.84 -9.16
CA SER A 103 22.43 5.84 -8.84
C SER A 103 22.69 5.15 -7.50
N PHE A 104 23.96 4.89 -7.20
CA PHE A 104 24.37 4.27 -5.94
C PHE A 104 24.34 5.28 -4.78
N GLU A 105 24.83 6.50 -4.99
CA GLU A 105 24.87 7.55 -3.97
C GLU A 105 23.48 7.89 -3.45
N LEU A 106 22.50 7.98 -4.33
CA LEU A 106 21.10 8.19 -3.94
C LEU A 106 20.55 7.04 -3.10
N ILE A 107 20.83 5.79 -3.45
CA ILE A 107 20.41 4.60 -2.69
C ILE A 107 21.14 4.54 -1.34
N GLU A 108 22.45 4.81 -1.30
CA GLU A 108 23.22 4.85 -0.06
C GLU A 108 22.63 5.88 0.92
N SER A 109 22.33 7.08 0.43
CA SER A 109 21.68 8.14 1.22
C SER A 109 20.27 7.72 1.69
N LEU A 110 19.48 7.06 0.85
CA LEU A 110 18.14 6.59 1.21
C LEU A 110 18.20 5.54 2.32
N ILE A 111 19.08 4.54 2.17
CA ILE A 111 19.22 3.45 3.14
C ILE A 111 19.69 3.97 4.50
N ALA A 112 20.54 4.99 4.53
CA ALA A 112 20.99 5.62 5.76
C ALA A 112 19.85 6.24 6.60
N ASN A 113 18.72 6.57 5.96
CA ASN A 113 17.54 7.13 6.61
C ASN A 113 16.55 6.05 7.11
N ILE A 114 16.83 4.75 6.86
CA ILE A 114 15.96 3.64 7.27
C ILE A 114 16.41 3.07 8.62
N SER A 115 15.60 3.23 9.65
CA SER A 115 15.82 2.60 10.95
C SER A 115 15.16 1.22 10.98
N LEU A 116 15.96 0.15 11.05
CA LEU A 116 15.46 -1.22 11.10
C LEU A 116 14.69 -1.54 12.38
N ASP A 117 14.97 -0.84 13.48
CA ASP A 117 14.20 -1.01 14.72
C ASP A 117 12.73 -0.61 14.54
N LYS A 118 12.48 0.33 13.63
CA LYS A 118 11.12 0.77 13.26
C LYS A 118 10.42 -0.22 12.32
N TYR A 119 11.19 -0.98 11.54
CA TYR A 119 10.68 -1.92 10.52
C TYR A 119 11.27 -3.33 10.70
N PRO A 120 10.94 -4.05 11.80
CA PRO A 120 11.58 -5.32 12.16
C PRO A 120 11.30 -6.46 11.18
N TYR A 121 10.35 -6.28 10.27
CA TYR A 121 9.96 -7.29 9.27
C TYR A 121 10.48 -6.99 7.87
N LEU A 122 11.10 -5.82 7.69
CA LEU A 122 11.58 -5.37 6.39
C LEU A 122 12.83 -6.15 5.99
N LYS A 123 12.78 -6.79 4.84
CA LYS A 123 13.95 -7.32 4.15
C LYS A 123 14.41 -6.35 3.08
N MET A 124 15.68 -6.02 3.08
CA MET A 124 16.29 -5.08 2.14
C MET A 124 17.22 -5.83 1.19
N ILE A 125 17.06 -5.60 -0.11
CA ILE A 125 17.90 -6.21 -1.14
C ILE A 125 18.44 -5.10 -2.04
N LEU A 126 19.75 -4.95 -2.09
CA LEU A 126 20.43 -4.09 -3.05
C LEU A 126 20.56 -4.82 -4.39
N ILE A 127 19.99 -4.23 -5.42
CA ILE A 127 19.97 -4.82 -6.75
C ILE A 127 20.90 -4.02 -7.67
N GLN A 128 21.96 -4.64 -8.12
CA GLN A 128 22.87 -4.09 -9.13
C GLN A 128 22.35 -4.46 -10.52
N ASN A 129 21.59 -3.55 -11.15
CA ASN A 129 20.98 -3.80 -12.45
C ASN A 129 21.93 -3.38 -13.60
N LYS A 130 21.63 -3.88 -14.81
CA LYS A 130 22.37 -3.69 -16.04
C LYS A 130 23.77 -4.34 -16.05
N CYS A 131 23.92 -5.49 -15.38
CA CYS A 131 25.18 -6.23 -15.37
C CYS A 131 25.57 -6.78 -16.76
N ASP A 132 24.69 -6.69 -17.75
CA ASP A 132 25.01 -6.88 -19.19
C ASP A 132 25.94 -5.79 -19.73
N GLN A 133 26.01 -4.63 -19.07
CA GLN A 133 26.88 -3.51 -19.44
C GLN A 133 28.14 -3.41 -18.55
N GLU A 134 28.74 -4.55 -18.20
CA GLU A 134 29.93 -4.60 -17.33
C GLU A 134 31.08 -3.71 -17.80
N ASN A 135 31.28 -3.59 -19.13
CA ASN A 135 32.32 -2.72 -19.70
C ASN A 135 32.09 -1.23 -19.42
N ASN A 136 30.86 -0.83 -19.10
CA ASN A 136 30.49 0.54 -18.77
C ASN A 136 30.30 0.74 -17.26
N ARG A 137 30.65 -0.26 -16.44
CA ARG A 137 30.53 -0.20 -14.98
C ARG A 137 31.31 0.99 -14.42
N LYS A 138 30.65 1.84 -13.66
CA LYS A 138 31.27 2.95 -12.90
C LYS A 138 31.34 2.68 -11.43
N ILE A 139 30.47 1.83 -10.90
CA ILE A 139 30.41 1.47 -9.49
C ILE A 139 31.24 0.20 -9.28
N SER A 140 32.36 0.31 -8.59
CA SER A 140 33.23 -0.85 -8.36
C SER A 140 32.58 -1.89 -7.45
N LYS A 141 32.91 -3.16 -7.66
CA LYS A 141 32.42 -4.26 -6.80
C LYS A 141 32.93 -4.13 -5.37
N GLU A 142 34.12 -3.56 -5.18
CA GLU A 142 34.70 -3.27 -3.86
C GLU A 142 33.83 -2.25 -3.10
N LYS A 143 33.45 -1.11 -3.74
CA LYS A 143 32.61 -0.08 -3.13
C LYS A 143 31.29 -0.67 -2.63
N ILE A 144 30.67 -1.53 -3.42
CA ILE A 144 29.43 -2.22 -3.02
C ILE A 144 29.68 -3.24 -1.92
N GLY A 145 30.77 -4.01 -2.02
CA GLY A 145 31.16 -4.96 -0.97
C GLY A 145 31.38 -4.28 0.38
N ASP A 146 32.08 -3.16 0.41
CA ASP A 146 32.29 -2.37 1.61
C ASP A 146 30.97 -1.84 2.20
N PHE A 147 30.07 -1.39 1.34
CA PHE A 147 28.74 -0.94 1.76
C PHE A 147 27.92 -2.07 2.39
N ILE A 148 27.89 -3.24 1.76
CA ILE A 148 27.17 -4.42 2.28
C ILE A 148 27.79 -4.90 3.61
N ASN A 149 29.12 -4.92 3.71
CA ASN A 149 29.81 -5.31 4.95
C ASN A 149 29.48 -4.37 6.12
N LYS A 150 29.29 -3.07 5.84
CA LYS A 150 28.83 -2.09 6.85
C LYS A 150 27.36 -2.25 7.22
N ASN A 151 26.57 -2.81 6.32
CA ASN A 151 25.11 -2.95 6.45
C ASN A 151 24.70 -4.43 6.35
N ASN A 152 25.12 -5.25 7.30
CA ASN A 152 24.94 -6.71 7.31
C ASN A 152 23.49 -7.21 7.15
N SER A 153 22.50 -6.33 7.30
CA SER A 153 21.06 -6.63 7.12
C SER A 153 20.59 -6.54 5.67
N ILE A 154 21.47 -6.10 4.75
CA ILE A 154 21.13 -5.90 3.34
C ILE A 154 21.70 -7.04 2.52
N GLU A 155 20.82 -7.75 1.81
CA GLU A 155 21.24 -8.71 0.81
C GLU A 155 21.65 -8.00 -0.48
N ASN A 156 22.50 -8.64 -1.29
CA ASN A 156 22.99 -8.08 -2.55
C ASN A 156 22.80 -9.06 -3.70
N LEU A 157 22.42 -8.53 -4.88
CA LEU A 157 22.28 -9.33 -6.09
C LEU A 157 22.57 -8.50 -7.36
N GLU A 158 23.38 -9.06 -8.27
CA GLU A 158 23.56 -8.50 -9.62
C GLU A 158 22.55 -9.10 -10.59
N ILE A 159 21.86 -8.26 -11.35
CA ILE A 159 20.88 -8.70 -12.36
C ILE A 159 21.06 -7.97 -13.70
N SER A 160 20.50 -8.54 -14.74
CA SER A 160 20.15 -7.81 -15.95
C SER A 160 18.65 -7.95 -16.24
N SER A 161 17.91 -6.87 -16.07
CA SER A 161 16.50 -6.84 -16.48
C SER A 161 16.35 -7.05 -17.99
N LYS A 162 17.35 -6.64 -18.79
CA LYS A 162 17.38 -6.80 -20.24
C LYS A 162 17.54 -8.28 -20.64
N GLU A 163 18.55 -8.96 -20.11
CA GLU A 163 18.88 -10.34 -20.48
C GLU A 163 18.14 -11.37 -19.62
N GLY A 164 17.48 -10.96 -18.53
CA GLY A 164 16.83 -11.87 -17.58
C GLY A 164 17.82 -12.59 -16.65
N LYS A 165 19.08 -12.13 -16.59
CA LYS A 165 20.11 -12.75 -15.73
C LYS A 165 19.78 -12.57 -14.27
N ASN A 166 19.85 -13.69 -13.51
CA ASN A 166 19.61 -13.78 -12.07
C ASN A 166 18.18 -13.37 -11.62
N ILE A 167 17.22 -13.25 -12.55
CA ILE A 167 15.81 -12.96 -12.21
C ILE A 167 15.18 -14.10 -11.39
N PRO A 168 15.38 -15.41 -11.71
CA PRO A 168 14.86 -16.50 -10.87
C PRO A 168 15.39 -16.45 -9.42
N GLU A 169 16.66 -16.08 -9.22
CA GLU A 169 17.23 -15.91 -7.89
C GLU A 169 16.57 -14.75 -7.14
N LEU A 170 16.35 -13.62 -7.82
CA LEU A 170 15.63 -12.48 -7.25
C LEU A 170 14.20 -12.87 -6.82
N ILE A 171 13.48 -13.58 -7.66
CA ILE A 171 12.13 -14.08 -7.34
C ILE A 171 12.16 -14.96 -6.08
N ASN A 172 13.13 -15.85 -5.97
CA ASN A 172 13.29 -16.70 -4.79
C ASN A 172 13.56 -15.86 -3.52
N LYS A 173 14.45 -14.86 -3.60
CA LYS A 173 14.74 -13.95 -2.49
C LYS A 173 13.50 -13.15 -2.05
N ILE A 174 12.71 -12.63 -2.99
CA ILE A 174 11.44 -11.95 -2.70
C ILE A 174 10.49 -12.92 -1.98
N ASN A 175 10.35 -14.15 -2.48
CA ASN A 175 9.47 -15.15 -1.87
C ASN A 175 9.90 -15.50 -0.43
N ILE A 176 11.20 -15.68 -0.19
CA ILE A 176 11.75 -15.91 1.16
C ILE A 176 11.44 -14.73 2.06
N ALA A 177 11.71 -13.49 1.63
CA ALA A 177 11.45 -12.27 2.38
C ALA A 177 9.98 -12.16 2.84
N ILE A 178 9.05 -12.44 1.92
CA ILE A 178 7.61 -12.41 2.20
C ILE A 178 7.21 -13.51 3.19
N ASN A 179 7.70 -14.73 3.01
CA ASN A 179 7.33 -15.86 3.89
C ASN A 179 7.91 -15.73 5.30
N GLU A 180 9.13 -15.23 5.45
CA GLU A 180 9.72 -14.95 6.77
C GLU A 180 8.97 -13.84 7.52
N SER A 181 8.46 -12.85 6.80
CA SER A 181 7.66 -11.77 7.37
C SER A 181 6.28 -12.23 7.83
N LYS A 182 5.67 -13.21 7.15
CA LYS A 182 4.36 -13.78 7.54
C LYS A 182 4.31 -14.31 8.96
N ASN A 183 5.40 -14.94 9.42
CA ASN A 183 5.47 -15.50 10.77
C ASN A 183 5.61 -14.46 11.88
N LYS A 184 5.77 -13.19 11.53
CA LYS A 184 6.06 -12.08 12.44
C LYS A 184 5.01 -10.99 12.43
N LEU A 185 4.18 -10.91 11.40
CA LEU A 185 3.06 -9.96 11.34
C LEU A 185 1.91 -10.51 12.19
N PRO A 186 1.30 -9.70 13.09
CA PRO A 186 0.21 -10.15 13.94
C PRO A 186 -1.12 -10.35 13.19
N LEU A 187 -1.13 -10.29 11.86
CA LEU A 187 -2.31 -10.29 11.03
C LEU A 187 -2.48 -11.62 10.28
N ASN A 188 -3.45 -12.41 10.70
CA ASN A 188 -4.07 -13.43 9.84
C ASN A 188 -4.91 -12.70 8.79
N ILE A 189 -4.40 -12.65 7.57
CA ILE A 189 -4.92 -11.81 6.49
C ILE A 189 -6.15 -12.43 5.85
N VAL A 190 -7.17 -11.60 5.67
CA VAL A 190 -8.41 -11.91 4.96
C VAL A 190 -8.14 -12.14 3.47
N SER A 191 -8.46 -13.31 2.94
CA SER A 191 -8.40 -13.57 1.51
C SER A 191 -9.66 -13.05 0.81
N GLU A 192 -9.47 -12.22 -0.23
CA GLU A 192 -10.57 -11.68 -1.03
C GLU A 192 -10.96 -12.65 -2.14
N THR A 193 -12.18 -13.12 -2.14
CA THR A 193 -12.74 -13.89 -3.26
C THR A 193 -13.48 -12.97 -4.22
N GLN A 194 -13.12 -12.96 -5.49
CA GLN A 194 -13.95 -12.35 -6.53
C GLN A 194 -15.28 -13.09 -6.64
N VAL A 195 -16.36 -12.35 -6.53
CA VAL A 195 -17.72 -12.86 -6.59
C VAL A 195 -18.05 -13.33 -8.02
N GLN A 196 -17.90 -14.60 -8.30
CA GLN A 196 -18.81 -15.26 -9.23
C GLN A 196 -20.11 -15.50 -8.45
N LYS A 197 -21.26 -15.23 -9.08
CA LYS A 197 -22.61 -15.39 -8.53
C LYS A 197 -22.77 -16.70 -7.74
N LYS A 198 -22.33 -16.74 -6.50
CA LYS A 198 -22.66 -17.78 -5.54
C LYS A 198 -23.84 -17.30 -4.70
N SER A 199 -24.81 -18.14 -4.55
CA SER A 199 -26.05 -17.87 -3.84
C SER A 199 -25.75 -17.36 -2.42
N LEU A 200 -26.51 -16.37 -1.98
CA LEU A 200 -26.55 -15.72 -0.67
C LEU A 200 -26.73 -16.67 0.54
N MET A 201 -26.50 -17.96 0.41
CA MET A 201 -26.97 -18.96 1.38
C MET A 201 -25.97 -19.39 2.44
N ASN A 202 -24.69 -18.97 2.40
CA ASN A 202 -23.72 -19.43 3.42
C ASN A 202 -22.70 -18.34 3.81
N VAL A 203 -23.17 -17.14 4.15
CA VAL A 203 -22.30 -16.11 4.79
C VAL A 203 -22.42 -16.23 6.31
N SER A 204 -21.28 -16.24 6.99
CA SER A 204 -21.19 -16.30 8.46
C SER A 204 -21.71 -15.02 9.13
N GLY A 205 -21.69 -13.88 8.39
CA GLY A 205 -22.17 -12.60 8.88
C GLY A 205 -22.11 -11.48 7.84
N SER A 206 -22.51 -10.28 8.27
CA SER A 206 -22.42 -9.07 7.44
C SER A 206 -21.79 -7.92 8.23
N LEU A 207 -20.92 -7.16 7.56
CA LEU A 207 -20.27 -5.97 8.07
C LEU A 207 -20.69 -4.75 7.25
N SER A 208 -20.92 -3.65 7.94
CA SER A 208 -21.27 -2.36 7.36
C SER A 208 -20.28 -1.29 7.76
N LEU A 209 -19.54 -0.77 6.79
CA LEU A 209 -18.63 0.36 6.99
C LEU A 209 -19.19 1.61 6.33
N VAL A 210 -18.97 2.76 6.97
CA VAL A 210 -19.42 4.07 6.47
C VAL A 210 -18.21 4.97 6.30
N LEU A 211 -18.10 5.63 5.13
CA LEU A 211 -17.10 6.67 4.89
C LEU A 211 -17.68 8.04 5.23
N VAL A 212 -16.97 8.82 6.02
CA VAL A 212 -17.33 10.19 6.37
C VAL A 212 -16.14 11.14 6.18
N GLY A 213 -16.41 12.42 6.16
CA GLY A 213 -15.40 13.47 5.95
C GLY A 213 -15.86 14.46 4.88
N ASP A 214 -15.12 15.53 4.73
CA ASP A 214 -15.45 16.65 3.87
C ASP A 214 -15.48 16.31 2.39
N LYS A 215 -15.90 17.25 1.56
CA LYS A 215 -15.86 17.12 0.11
C LYS A 215 -14.42 17.00 -0.37
N ALA A 216 -14.22 16.21 -1.41
CA ALA A 216 -12.93 16.03 -2.09
C ALA A 216 -11.78 15.45 -1.24
N VAL A 217 -12.02 15.00 0.01
CA VAL A 217 -11.01 14.30 0.81
C VAL A 217 -10.66 12.90 0.29
N GLY A 218 -11.44 12.36 -0.65
CA GLY A 218 -11.15 11.12 -1.35
C GLY A 218 -11.98 9.90 -0.95
N LYS A 219 -13.16 10.05 -0.35
CA LYS A 219 -14.07 8.95 0.02
C LYS A 219 -14.37 8.01 -1.14
N THR A 220 -14.90 8.54 -2.24
CA THR A 220 -15.18 7.75 -3.46
C THR A 220 -13.91 7.16 -4.07
N CYS A 221 -12.77 7.89 -3.99
CA CYS A 221 -11.49 7.37 -4.47
C CYS A 221 -11.04 6.15 -3.67
N LEU A 222 -11.25 6.15 -2.35
CA LEU A 222 -10.94 5.01 -1.48
C LEU A 222 -11.77 3.78 -1.89
N ILE A 223 -13.09 3.93 -2.07
CA ILE A 223 -13.97 2.84 -2.51
C ILE A 223 -13.53 2.31 -3.88
N ASN A 224 -13.36 3.20 -4.87
CA ASN A 224 -12.92 2.78 -6.19
C ASN A 224 -11.56 2.08 -6.17
N ARG A 225 -10.65 2.53 -5.29
CA ARG A 225 -9.36 1.88 -5.12
C ARG A 225 -9.50 0.51 -4.48
N TYR A 226 -10.23 0.39 -3.38
CA TYR A 226 -10.39 -0.87 -2.66
C TYR A 226 -11.18 -1.92 -3.44
N PHE A 227 -12.31 -1.54 -4.06
CA PHE A 227 -13.18 -2.49 -4.76
C PHE A 227 -12.79 -2.76 -6.21
N LYS A 228 -12.27 -1.76 -6.93
CA LYS A 228 -12.04 -1.81 -8.39
C LYS A 228 -10.57 -1.66 -8.78
N ASN A 229 -9.68 -1.45 -7.80
CA ASN A 229 -8.26 -1.13 -7.99
C ASN A 229 -8.03 -0.02 -9.03
N ARG A 230 -8.90 1.00 -9.04
CA ARG A 230 -8.84 2.13 -9.98
C ARG A 230 -8.77 3.43 -9.21
N PHE A 231 -7.95 4.36 -9.70
CA PHE A 231 -7.98 5.76 -9.31
C PHE A 231 -8.56 6.57 -10.46
N SER A 232 -9.63 7.30 -10.20
CA SER A 232 -10.20 8.26 -11.12
C SER A 232 -10.46 9.54 -10.34
N PRO A 233 -9.96 10.70 -10.79
CA PRO A 233 -10.38 11.97 -10.20
C PRO A 233 -11.89 12.08 -10.42
N THR A 234 -12.62 12.04 -9.33
CA THR A 234 -14.07 11.89 -9.35
C THR A 234 -14.74 13.21 -9.67
N ILE A 235 -15.57 13.20 -10.69
CA ILE A 235 -16.67 14.15 -10.81
C ILE A 235 -17.70 13.73 -9.76
N SER A 236 -18.10 14.63 -8.87
CA SER A 236 -19.01 14.37 -7.75
C SER A 236 -20.26 13.62 -8.22
N ASN A 237 -20.41 12.38 -7.81
CA ASN A 237 -21.66 11.65 -8.00
C ASN A 237 -22.74 12.25 -7.10
N ILE A 238 -23.95 12.35 -7.60
CA ILE A 238 -25.10 12.84 -6.82
C ILE A 238 -25.76 11.63 -6.19
N GLY A 239 -25.62 11.45 -4.86
CA GLY A 239 -26.30 10.41 -4.10
C GLY A 239 -25.37 9.55 -3.23
N ILE A 240 -25.97 8.79 -2.30
CA ILE A 240 -25.26 7.80 -1.50
C ILE A 240 -25.18 6.52 -2.31
N ASP A 241 -23.97 6.04 -2.53
CA ASP A 241 -23.69 4.78 -3.23
C ASP A 241 -23.13 3.74 -2.25
N LYS A 242 -23.17 2.48 -2.61
CA LYS A 242 -22.59 1.39 -1.85
C LYS A 242 -21.92 0.39 -2.77
N ASP A 243 -20.78 -0.07 -2.33
CA ASP A 243 -20.12 -1.23 -2.93
C ASP A 243 -20.13 -2.42 -1.95
N ILE A 244 -20.25 -3.62 -2.50
CA ILE A 244 -20.36 -4.87 -1.72
C ILE A 244 -19.23 -5.82 -2.16
N LYS A 245 -18.58 -6.43 -1.16
CA LYS A 245 -17.55 -7.44 -1.36
C LYS A 245 -17.75 -8.56 -0.36
N PHE A 246 -17.34 -9.78 -0.74
CA PHE A 246 -17.26 -10.88 0.22
C PHE A 246 -15.80 -11.04 0.63
N VAL A 247 -15.57 -11.12 1.93
CA VAL A 247 -14.24 -11.26 2.52
C VAL A 247 -14.19 -12.54 3.33
N LYS A 248 -13.06 -13.26 3.28
CA LYS A 248 -12.87 -14.48 4.06
C LYS A 248 -11.94 -14.21 5.24
N LEU A 249 -12.33 -14.73 6.40
CA LEU A 249 -11.52 -14.77 7.60
C LEU A 249 -11.42 -16.24 8.04
N GLY A 250 -10.29 -16.87 7.79
CA GLY A 250 -10.16 -18.32 7.95
C GLY A 250 -11.10 -19.08 7.02
N GLU A 251 -11.94 -19.94 7.56
CA GLU A 251 -12.97 -20.70 6.83
C GLU A 251 -14.29 -19.94 6.67
N GLU A 252 -14.46 -18.83 7.35
CA GLU A 252 -15.70 -18.05 7.36
C GLU A 252 -15.72 -16.98 6.28
N GLU A 253 -16.90 -16.76 5.68
CA GLU A 253 -17.12 -15.74 4.66
C GLU A 253 -18.10 -14.68 5.17
N TYR A 254 -17.73 -13.40 5.04
CA TYR A 254 -18.51 -12.26 5.51
C TYR A 254 -18.87 -11.34 4.35
N LYS A 255 -20.09 -10.81 4.38
CA LYS A 255 -20.54 -9.78 3.44
C LYS A 255 -20.12 -8.40 3.94
N LEU A 256 -19.16 -7.78 3.31
CA LEU A 256 -18.76 -6.40 3.56
C LEU A 256 -19.57 -5.45 2.68
N THR A 257 -20.23 -4.48 3.30
CA THR A 257 -20.89 -3.36 2.62
C THR A 257 -20.19 -2.07 3.04
N VAL A 258 -19.72 -1.28 2.07
CA VAL A 258 -19.11 0.02 2.34
C VAL A 258 -19.97 1.11 1.69
N TRP A 259 -20.38 2.10 2.49
CA TRP A 259 -21.25 3.19 2.08
C TRP A 259 -20.42 4.43 1.74
N ASP A 260 -20.54 4.90 0.49
CA ASP A 260 -20.01 6.18 0.04
C ASP A 260 -21.01 7.30 0.28
N THR A 261 -20.63 8.26 1.08
CA THR A 261 -21.51 9.36 1.48
C THR A 261 -21.38 10.59 0.58
N VAL A 262 -21.01 10.41 -0.67
CA VAL A 262 -20.71 11.49 -1.62
C VAL A 262 -21.87 12.47 -1.76
N GLY A 263 -21.53 13.75 -1.75
CA GLY A 263 -22.40 14.87 -2.19
C GLY A 263 -23.34 15.43 -1.15
N GLN A 264 -23.44 14.85 0.05
CA GLN A 264 -24.35 15.37 1.10
C GLN A 264 -23.67 16.23 2.18
N GLU A 265 -22.38 16.47 2.07
CA GLU A 265 -21.62 17.32 2.98
C GLU A 265 -22.17 18.75 3.10
N ARG A 266 -22.93 19.24 2.12
CA ARG A 266 -23.62 20.54 2.20
C ARG A 266 -24.67 20.62 3.30
N PHE A 267 -25.17 19.47 3.77
CA PHE A 267 -26.23 19.38 4.77
C PHE A 267 -25.72 18.87 6.14
N ARG A 268 -24.43 18.57 6.29
CA ARG A 268 -23.77 18.10 7.53
C ARG A 268 -24.53 17.01 8.31
N ALA A 269 -25.42 16.26 7.68
CA ALA A 269 -26.13 15.18 8.34
C ALA A 269 -26.40 14.05 7.35
N LEU A 270 -25.63 12.98 7.49
CA LEU A 270 -26.03 11.70 6.93
C LEU A 270 -27.34 11.25 7.58
N PRO A 271 -28.27 10.63 6.82
CA PRO A 271 -29.43 10.02 7.44
C PRO A 271 -28.99 9.04 8.53
N ARG A 272 -29.55 9.17 9.74
CA ARG A 272 -29.23 8.36 10.93
C ARG A 272 -29.13 6.85 10.64
N LYS A 273 -29.94 6.34 9.72
CA LYS A 273 -29.96 4.92 9.34
C LYS A 273 -28.61 4.35 8.88
N TYR A 274 -27.69 5.18 8.38
CA TYR A 274 -26.38 4.70 7.94
C TYR A 274 -25.43 4.52 9.12
N TYR A 275 -25.47 5.42 10.10
CA TYR A 275 -24.70 5.30 11.34
C TYR A 275 -25.23 4.21 12.27
N GLN A 276 -26.57 4.07 12.34
CA GLN A 276 -27.22 3.10 13.26
C GLN A 276 -26.82 1.64 13.01
N ASN A 277 -26.48 1.31 11.76
CA ASN A 277 -26.10 -0.04 11.37
C ASN A 277 -24.62 -0.16 11.02
N ALA A 278 -23.80 0.87 11.29
CA ALA A 278 -22.37 0.83 11.03
C ALA A 278 -21.63 0.01 12.11
N ASP A 279 -20.84 -0.94 11.69
CA ASP A 279 -19.89 -1.64 12.55
C ASP A 279 -18.58 -0.84 12.66
N GLY A 280 -18.22 -0.11 11.59
CA GLY A 280 -17.07 0.77 11.57
C GLY A 280 -17.25 2.01 10.72
N VAL A 281 -16.52 3.06 11.06
CA VAL A 281 -16.50 4.34 10.35
C VAL A 281 -15.07 4.69 9.96
N LEU A 282 -14.88 5.00 8.68
CA LEU A 282 -13.64 5.52 8.14
C LEU A 282 -13.81 7.02 7.91
N LEU A 283 -13.18 7.83 8.77
CA LEU A 283 -13.26 9.27 8.70
C LEU A 283 -12.03 9.80 7.97
N LEU A 284 -12.25 10.38 6.78
CA LEU A 284 -11.19 10.88 5.92
C LEU A 284 -11.04 12.40 6.04
N PHE A 285 -9.79 12.85 6.05
CA PHE A 285 -9.41 14.24 5.79
C PHE A 285 -8.26 14.29 4.77
N ASP A 286 -8.02 15.46 4.20
CA ASP A 286 -6.95 15.72 3.25
C ASP A 286 -5.75 16.32 3.97
N VAL A 287 -4.57 15.66 3.93
CA VAL A 287 -3.36 16.16 4.61
C VAL A 287 -2.83 17.47 4.02
N THR A 288 -3.32 17.86 2.83
CA THR A 288 -2.96 19.12 2.15
C THR A 288 -3.95 20.25 2.41
N ASP A 289 -5.01 19.99 3.20
CA ASP A 289 -6.08 20.96 3.48
C ASP A 289 -6.40 20.98 4.98
N GLU A 290 -5.96 22.06 5.65
CA GLU A 290 -6.15 22.22 7.09
C GLU A 290 -7.62 22.32 7.49
N GLU A 291 -8.48 22.89 6.65
CA GLU A 291 -9.91 23.03 6.94
C GLU A 291 -10.58 21.66 7.12
N THR A 292 -10.23 20.70 6.27
CA THR A 292 -10.76 19.33 6.37
C THR A 292 -10.34 18.61 7.65
N PHE A 293 -9.13 18.92 8.16
CA PHE A 293 -8.67 18.39 9.44
C PHE A 293 -9.38 19.03 10.62
N MET A 294 -9.64 20.33 10.59
CA MET A 294 -10.38 21.02 11.65
C MET A 294 -11.81 20.46 11.82
N HIS A 295 -12.44 20.00 10.74
CA HIS A 295 -13.79 19.43 10.77
C HIS A 295 -13.85 17.99 11.29
N VAL A 296 -12.71 17.32 11.52
CA VAL A 296 -12.67 15.93 12.02
C VAL A 296 -13.45 15.77 13.33
N ASN A 297 -13.35 16.73 14.26
CA ASN A 297 -14.12 16.69 15.51
C ASN A 297 -15.63 16.75 15.29
N ASP A 298 -16.08 17.55 14.33
CA ASP A 298 -17.51 17.71 14.03
C ASP A 298 -18.07 16.38 13.45
N TRP A 299 -17.28 15.73 12.59
CA TRP A 299 -17.64 14.41 12.04
C TRP A 299 -17.69 13.32 13.11
N ILE A 300 -16.72 13.29 14.04
CA ILE A 300 -16.73 12.34 15.16
C ILE A 300 -17.96 12.55 16.03
N LYS A 301 -18.31 13.79 16.31
CA LYS A 301 -19.51 14.12 17.07
C LYS A 301 -20.77 13.67 16.33
N ASP A 302 -20.88 13.96 15.03
CA ASP A 302 -22.04 13.53 14.22
C ASP A 302 -22.18 12.00 14.21
N VAL A 303 -21.09 11.25 14.08
CA VAL A 303 -21.10 9.79 14.19
C VAL A 303 -21.62 9.34 15.56
N LYS A 304 -21.06 9.87 16.66
CA LYS A 304 -21.43 9.47 18.03
C LYS A 304 -22.88 9.83 18.37
N ASP A 305 -23.35 10.98 17.95
CA ASP A 305 -24.71 11.45 18.20
C ASP A 305 -25.79 10.66 17.42
N ASN A 306 -25.41 10.02 16.30
CA ASN A 306 -26.32 9.32 15.41
C ASN A 306 -26.10 7.81 15.33
N SER A 307 -25.01 7.25 15.89
CA SER A 307 -24.83 5.82 16.00
C SER A 307 -25.87 5.23 16.95
N GLY A 308 -26.56 4.18 16.53
CA GLY A 308 -27.59 3.53 17.34
C GLY A 308 -27.05 2.65 18.47
N LYS A 309 -25.75 2.43 18.50
CA LYS A 309 -25.03 1.66 19.52
C LYS A 309 -24.36 2.67 20.45
N GLU A 310 -24.82 2.75 21.68
CA GLU A 310 -24.14 3.52 22.74
C GLU A 310 -22.73 2.94 22.92
N SER A 311 -21.72 3.54 22.32
CA SER A 311 -20.28 3.31 22.50
C SER A 311 -19.51 2.37 21.57
N ASP A 312 -20.11 1.54 20.73
CA ASP A 312 -19.35 0.42 20.10
C ASP A 312 -18.99 0.57 18.62
N VAL A 313 -19.24 1.72 17.98
CA VAL A 313 -18.78 1.91 16.59
C VAL A 313 -17.28 2.20 16.55
N ILE A 314 -16.55 1.39 15.79
CA ILE A 314 -15.12 1.58 15.61
C ILE A 314 -14.87 2.73 14.62
N ILE A 315 -14.09 3.74 15.04
CA ILE A 315 -13.77 4.91 14.20
C ILE A 315 -12.27 4.94 13.93
N TYR A 316 -11.90 4.96 12.64
CA TYR A 316 -10.55 5.26 12.19
C TYR A 316 -10.48 6.63 11.55
N ILE A 317 -9.46 7.41 11.92
CA ILE A 317 -9.13 8.69 11.28
C ILE A 317 -8.10 8.42 10.20
N LEU A 318 -8.40 8.81 8.94
CA LEU A 318 -7.55 8.56 7.78
C LEU A 318 -7.07 9.87 7.17
N GLY A 319 -5.77 10.15 7.26
CA GLY A 319 -5.12 11.22 6.50
C GLY A 319 -4.84 10.74 5.07
N ASN A 320 -5.56 11.28 4.10
CA ASN A 320 -5.42 10.92 2.69
C ASN A 320 -4.58 11.93 1.91
N LYS A 321 -4.14 11.54 0.73
CA LYS A 321 -3.32 12.31 -0.22
C LYS A 321 -1.88 12.54 0.25
N ILE A 322 -1.32 11.60 1.02
CA ILE A 322 0.07 11.67 1.50
C ILE A 322 1.11 11.64 0.36
N ASP A 323 0.68 11.33 -0.85
CA ASP A 323 1.47 11.41 -2.09
C ASP A 323 1.66 12.85 -2.61
N MET A 324 0.96 13.82 -2.03
CA MET A 324 1.04 15.23 -2.44
C MET A 324 2.15 15.96 -1.68
N PRO A 325 2.98 16.77 -2.39
CA PRO A 325 4.08 17.48 -1.74
C PRO A 325 3.64 18.67 -0.89
N GLU A 326 2.42 19.20 -1.09
CA GLU A 326 1.88 20.38 -0.41
C GLU A 326 1.25 20.04 0.95
N ARG A 327 1.80 19.06 1.66
CA ARG A 327 1.30 18.66 2.97
C ARG A 327 1.33 19.81 3.99
N VAL A 328 0.20 20.04 4.67
CA VAL A 328 0.05 21.07 5.73
C VAL A 328 -0.22 20.44 7.11
N ILE A 329 -0.78 19.25 7.17
CA ILE A 329 -1.01 18.51 8.43
C ILE A 329 0.07 17.45 8.57
N THR A 330 0.97 17.63 9.55
CA THR A 330 2.01 16.64 9.84
C THR A 330 1.43 15.39 10.45
N LYS A 331 2.14 14.28 10.30
CA LYS A 331 1.74 12.99 10.86
C LYS A 331 1.63 13.06 12.38
N GLU A 332 2.60 13.66 13.03
CA GLU A 332 2.66 13.84 14.49
C GLU A 332 1.45 14.60 15.00
N LYS A 333 1.08 15.74 14.34
CA LYS A 333 -0.10 16.53 14.69
C LYS A 333 -1.38 15.68 14.63
N ALA A 334 -1.53 14.87 13.59
CA ALA A 334 -2.69 14.01 13.41
C ALA A 334 -2.71 12.81 14.39
N GLU A 335 -1.56 12.19 14.65
CA GLU A 335 -1.42 11.11 15.63
C GLU A 335 -1.72 11.59 17.07
N GLU A 336 -1.18 12.73 17.49
CA GLU A 336 -1.45 13.33 18.80
C GLU A 336 -2.93 13.67 18.96
N PHE A 337 -3.52 14.24 17.92
CA PHE A 337 -4.95 14.54 17.90
C PHE A 337 -5.80 13.28 18.06
N ALA A 338 -5.57 12.24 17.25
CA ALA A 338 -6.30 10.98 17.34
C ALA A 338 -6.11 10.30 18.69
N LYS A 339 -4.88 10.30 19.23
CA LYS A 339 -4.56 9.77 20.56
C LYS A 339 -5.30 10.51 21.67
N SER A 340 -5.45 11.82 21.58
CA SER A 340 -6.21 12.62 22.54
C SER A 340 -7.69 12.24 22.62
N LEU A 341 -8.22 11.65 21.54
CA LEU A 341 -9.60 11.18 21.42
C LEU A 341 -9.75 9.67 21.69
N GLY A 342 -8.64 8.96 21.92
CA GLY A 342 -8.62 7.50 22.07
C GLY A 342 -8.92 6.76 20.76
N LEU A 343 -8.70 7.40 19.60
CA LEU A 343 -8.96 6.85 18.27
C LEU A 343 -7.66 6.48 17.54
N LYS A 344 -7.77 5.58 16.56
CA LYS A 344 -6.65 5.20 15.70
C LYS A 344 -6.54 6.13 14.50
N TYR A 345 -5.31 6.50 14.18
CA TYR A 345 -4.95 7.28 13.01
C TYR A 345 -4.13 6.45 12.03
N PHE A 346 -4.42 6.61 10.74
CA PHE A 346 -3.66 6.00 9.66
C PHE A 346 -3.50 6.96 8.49
N GLU A 347 -2.45 6.76 7.73
CA GLU A 347 -2.17 7.51 6.52
C GLU A 347 -2.40 6.67 5.28
N ILE A 348 -3.09 7.27 4.29
CA ILE A 348 -3.38 6.60 3.02
C ILE A 348 -3.08 7.49 1.82
N SER A 349 -2.89 6.86 0.68
CA SER A 349 -3.04 7.51 -0.62
C SER A 349 -3.91 6.67 -1.54
N CYS A 350 -5.06 7.21 -1.88
CA CYS A 350 -5.93 6.59 -2.89
C CYS A 350 -5.29 6.61 -4.29
N LYS A 351 -4.44 7.59 -4.59
CA LYS A 351 -3.79 7.72 -5.90
C LYS A 351 -2.80 6.60 -6.14
N ILE A 352 -1.92 6.32 -5.19
CA ILE A 352 -0.88 5.30 -5.30
C ILE A 352 -1.23 3.98 -4.60
N ASN A 353 -2.47 3.82 -4.12
CA ASN A 353 -2.97 2.63 -3.40
C ASN A 353 -2.16 2.28 -2.15
N MET A 354 -1.75 3.30 -1.39
CA MET A 354 -0.93 3.09 -0.21
C MET A 354 -1.79 2.86 1.04
N ASN A 355 -1.46 1.83 1.81
CA ASN A 355 -2.02 1.43 3.10
C ASN A 355 -3.54 1.13 3.09
N ILE A 356 -4.21 1.13 1.92
CA ILE A 356 -5.67 0.93 1.84
C ILE A 356 -6.06 -0.51 2.15
N PRO A 357 -5.47 -1.54 1.51
CA PRO A 357 -5.82 -2.93 1.81
C PRO A 357 -5.60 -3.28 3.28
N GLU A 358 -4.48 -2.84 3.84
CA GLU A 358 -4.06 -3.12 5.21
C GLU A 358 -5.03 -2.53 6.24
N ILE A 359 -5.40 -1.26 6.03
CA ILE A 359 -6.32 -0.55 6.94
C ILE A 359 -7.73 -1.14 6.85
N MET A 360 -8.19 -1.46 5.64
CA MET A 360 -9.48 -2.12 5.46
C MET A 360 -9.54 -3.47 6.16
N ALA A 361 -8.47 -4.28 6.06
CA ALA A 361 -8.39 -5.56 6.74
C ALA A 361 -8.38 -5.41 8.27
N THR A 362 -7.59 -4.47 8.78
CA THR A 362 -7.53 -4.20 10.23
C THR A 362 -8.91 -3.78 10.77
N MET A 363 -9.61 -2.89 10.05
CA MET A 363 -10.97 -2.48 10.41
C MET A 363 -11.95 -3.66 10.40
N ILE A 364 -11.92 -4.49 9.35
CA ILE A 364 -12.79 -5.67 9.23
C ILE A 364 -12.57 -6.63 10.40
N MET A 365 -11.32 -6.89 10.74
CA MET A 365 -10.99 -7.79 11.85
C MET A 365 -11.46 -7.25 13.20
N GLU A 366 -11.27 -5.96 13.46
CA GLU A 366 -11.73 -5.34 14.71
C GLU A 366 -13.26 -5.32 14.82
N CYS A 367 -13.96 -5.16 13.70
CA CYS A 367 -15.43 -5.22 13.68
C CYS A 367 -15.97 -6.65 13.90
N LEU A 368 -15.14 -7.69 13.71
CA LEU A 368 -15.52 -9.09 13.90
C LEU A 368 -15.12 -9.65 15.27
N MET A 369 -14.26 -8.96 16.02
CA MET A 369 -13.83 -9.33 17.39
C MET A 369 -14.80 -8.83 18.43
#